data_2e73eca5f2d931284dea3ddab8187287
#
_entry.id   2e73eca5f2d931284dea3ddab8187287
#
_cell.length_a   1.000
_cell.length_b   1.000
_cell.length_c   1.000
_cell.angle_alpha   90.00
_cell.angle_beta   90.00
_cell.angle_gamma   90.00
#
_symmetry.space_group_name_H-M   'P 1'
#
loop_
_entity.id
_entity.type
_entity.pdbx_description
1 polymer ?
#
loop_
_entity_poly.entity_id
_entity_poly.type
_entity_poly.pdbx_seq_one_letter_code
_entity_poly.pdbx_strand_id
1 'polypeptide(L)'
;MTNNLRTQYVVNAVLRHLEQREAKNDPVPGHKKTTTFKARGGAWFMIAICLFCIGLFLWGLFSGSLDDFWGYAIFVFFISYMVLLLRFSTTMLRSKIQVGPEMLLLDGAYETMEHPTIWQRLKVQLFLTTPLVVEVKWESILSLAVESHMLKIETLAHQHFRMPLGYFDIRVISAISKYHKIAIE
;
A
#
# COMPACT_ATOMS: atom_id res chain seq x y z
N MET A 1 -22.10 11.14 -4.00
CA MET A 1 -21.51 11.29 -5.35
C MET A 1 -20.48 12.43 -5.50
N THR A 2 -20.40 13.39 -4.60
CA THR A 2 -19.54 14.59 -4.70
C THR A 2 -18.06 14.38 -4.28
N ASN A 3 -17.74 13.35 -3.52
CA ASN A 3 -16.35 13.11 -3.05
C ASN A 3 -15.40 12.59 -4.14
N ASN A 4 -15.92 11.85 -5.12
CA ASN A 4 -15.10 11.28 -6.21
C ASN A 4 -14.55 12.36 -7.16
N LEU A 5 -15.34 13.37 -7.48
CA LEU A 5 -14.92 14.47 -8.37
C LEU A 5 -13.78 15.31 -7.75
N ARG A 6 -13.82 15.51 -6.44
CA ARG A 6 -12.80 16.29 -5.73
C ARG A 6 -11.46 15.55 -5.66
N THR A 7 -11.51 14.24 -5.44
CA THR A 7 -10.31 13.38 -5.42
C THR A 7 -9.69 13.29 -6.82
N GLN A 8 -10.48 13.11 -7.87
CA GLN A 8 -10.02 13.12 -9.26
C GLN A 8 -9.38 14.45 -9.65
N TYR A 9 -9.96 15.57 -9.22
CA TYR A 9 -9.40 16.89 -9.53
C TYR A 9 -8.04 17.12 -8.88
N VAL A 10 -7.89 16.73 -7.61
CA VAL A 10 -6.62 16.83 -6.88
C VAL A 10 -5.55 15.93 -7.49
N VAL A 11 -5.87 14.69 -7.81
CA VAL A 11 -4.93 13.75 -8.44
C VAL A 11 -4.52 14.24 -9.82
N ASN A 12 -5.45 14.71 -10.65
CA ASN A 12 -5.12 15.25 -11.96
C ASN A 12 -4.30 16.55 -11.89
N ALA A 13 -4.55 17.41 -10.92
CA ALA A 13 -3.73 18.61 -10.68
C ALA A 13 -2.32 18.27 -10.24
N VAL A 14 -2.17 17.29 -9.35
CA VAL A 14 -0.87 16.78 -8.90
C VAL A 14 -0.11 16.09 -10.03
N LEU A 15 -0.79 15.27 -10.85
CA LEU A 15 -0.16 14.64 -12.00
C LEU A 15 0.37 15.66 -13.01
N ARG A 16 -0.42 16.69 -13.37
CA ARG A 16 0.04 17.77 -14.26
C ARG A 16 1.23 18.55 -13.67
N HIS A 17 1.24 18.79 -12.36
CA HIS A 17 2.34 19.51 -11.72
C HIS A 17 3.63 18.66 -11.67
N LEU A 18 3.50 17.34 -11.51
CA LEU A 18 4.63 16.40 -11.56
C LEU A 18 5.17 16.26 -12.97
N GLU A 19 4.29 16.14 -13.99
CA GLU A 19 4.68 16.11 -15.40
C GLU A 19 5.44 17.38 -15.82
N GLN A 20 5.00 18.56 -15.38
CA GLN A 20 5.69 19.82 -15.64
C GLN A 20 7.07 19.92 -14.96
N ARG A 21 7.23 19.34 -13.77
CA ARG A 21 8.53 19.26 -13.07
C ARG A 21 9.47 18.26 -13.70
N GLU A 22 8.98 17.12 -14.15
CA GLU A 22 9.78 16.08 -14.81
C GLU A 22 10.24 16.53 -16.20
N ALA A 23 9.39 17.17 -17.00
CA ALA A 23 9.75 17.75 -18.30
C ALA A 23 10.88 18.79 -18.21
N LYS A 24 11.10 19.38 -17.03
CA LYS A 24 12.18 20.33 -16.79
C LYS A 24 13.51 19.68 -16.38
N ASN A 25 13.46 18.38 -15.99
CA ASN A 25 14.62 17.63 -15.47
C ASN A 25 14.95 16.38 -16.27
N ASP A 26 14.41 16.22 -17.50
CA ASP A 26 14.68 15.03 -18.31
C ASP A 26 16.17 14.96 -18.72
N PRO A 27 16.92 13.95 -18.26
CA PRO A 27 18.20 13.63 -18.83
C PRO A 27 18.00 12.92 -20.18
N VAL A 28 18.85 13.25 -21.11
CA VAL A 28 19.03 12.74 -22.48
C VAL A 28 18.47 11.32 -22.72
N PRO A 29 17.73 11.09 -23.82
CA PRO A 29 17.12 9.79 -24.13
C PRO A 29 18.21 8.76 -24.48
N GLY A 30 18.40 7.76 -23.63
CA GLY A 30 19.35 6.68 -23.90
C GLY A 30 19.39 5.55 -22.88
N HIS A 31 19.11 5.80 -21.61
CA HIS A 31 19.11 4.75 -20.60
C HIS A 31 17.70 4.46 -20.10
N LYS A 32 17.16 3.30 -20.47
CA LYS A 32 15.93 2.70 -19.91
C LYS A 32 16.12 2.39 -18.42
N LYS A 33 16.03 3.42 -17.57
CA LYS A 33 16.37 3.32 -16.16
C LYS A 33 15.16 2.79 -15.37
N THR A 34 15.34 1.67 -14.69
CA THR A 34 14.36 1.17 -13.71
C THR A 34 14.33 2.10 -12.51
N THR A 35 13.14 2.57 -12.14
CA THR A 35 12.92 3.43 -10.97
C THR A 35 12.38 2.58 -9.83
N THR A 36 13.04 2.65 -8.67
CA THR A 36 12.63 1.90 -7.47
C THR A 36 12.05 2.83 -6.42
N PHE A 37 10.84 2.53 -5.99
CA PHE A 37 10.15 3.21 -4.89
C PHE A 37 10.08 2.27 -3.69
N LYS A 38 10.45 2.78 -2.52
CA LYS A 38 10.37 2.06 -1.24
C LYS A 38 9.33 2.71 -0.36
N ALA A 39 8.58 1.91 0.38
CA ALA A 39 7.69 2.41 1.42
C ALA A 39 8.51 3.17 2.48
N ARG A 40 8.16 4.43 2.74
CA ARG A 40 8.91 5.29 3.67
C ARG A 40 7.95 6.06 4.58
N GLY A 41 8.47 6.48 5.73
CA GLY A 41 7.79 7.43 6.62
C GLY A 41 6.59 6.86 7.34
N GLY A 42 5.48 6.63 6.63
CA GLY A 42 4.23 6.18 7.23
C GLY A 42 4.34 4.87 8.00
N ALA A 43 5.13 3.90 7.49
CA ALA A 43 5.33 2.64 8.18
C ALA A 43 6.13 2.80 9.49
N TRP A 44 7.16 3.64 9.50
CA TRP A 44 7.90 3.97 10.73
C TRP A 44 7.04 4.69 11.75
N PHE A 45 6.21 5.62 11.30
CA PHE A 45 5.27 6.34 12.17
C PHE A 45 4.27 5.36 12.82
N MET A 46 3.72 4.42 12.04
CA MET A 46 2.82 3.39 12.56
C MET A 46 3.51 2.47 13.57
N ILE A 47 4.76 2.07 13.32
CA ILE A 47 5.55 1.28 14.26
C ILE A 47 5.74 2.05 15.58
N ALA A 48 6.11 3.32 15.52
CA ALA A 48 6.30 4.16 16.71
C ALA A 48 5.01 4.28 17.53
N ILE A 49 3.86 4.51 16.87
CA ILE A 49 2.54 4.54 17.54
C ILE A 49 2.23 3.19 18.19
N CYS A 50 2.41 2.08 17.47
CA CYS A 50 2.13 0.75 18.02
C CYS A 50 2.97 0.47 19.27
N LEU A 51 4.28 0.76 19.22
CA LEU A 51 5.17 0.58 20.36
C LEU A 51 4.80 1.48 21.55
N PHE A 52 4.45 2.73 21.27
CA PHE A 52 3.97 3.66 22.30
C PHE A 52 2.70 3.18 22.96
N CYS A 53 1.70 2.75 22.18
CA CYS A 53 0.45 2.21 22.70
C CYS A 53 0.68 0.93 23.52
N ILE A 54 1.52 0.01 23.04
CA ILE A 54 1.89 -1.19 23.80
C ILE A 54 2.51 -0.80 25.13
N GLY A 55 3.44 0.16 25.13
CA GLY A 55 4.08 0.67 26.37
C GLY A 55 3.07 1.24 27.36
N LEU A 56 2.11 2.06 26.90
CA LEU A 56 1.05 2.59 27.77
C LEU A 56 0.18 1.50 28.38
N PHE A 57 -0.19 0.49 27.59
CA PHE A 57 -1.00 -0.62 28.08
C PHE A 57 -0.25 -1.51 29.08
N LEU A 58 1.04 -1.77 28.83
CA LEU A 58 1.88 -2.47 29.80
C LEU A 58 2.02 -1.69 31.10
N TRP A 59 2.19 -0.35 31.00
CA TRP A 59 2.19 0.51 32.18
C TRP A 59 0.88 0.39 32.98
N GLY A 60 -0.29 0.42 32.30
CA GLY A 60 -1.60 0.24 32.92
C GLY A 60 -1.73 -1.11 33.63
N LEU A 61 -1.17 -2.18 33.07
CA LEU A 61 -1.14 -3.50 33.69
C LEU A 61 -0.31 -3.50 34.98
N PHE A 62 0.90 -2.93 34.94
CA PHE A 62 1.78 -2.87 36.11
C PHE A 62 1.30 -1.92 37.20
N SER A 63 0.56 -0.88 36.85
CA SER A 63 -0.03 0.06 37.82
C SER A 63 -1.28 -0.45 38.52
N GLY A 64 -1.76 -1.66 38.20
CA GLY A 64 -2.97 -2.25 38.78
C GLY A 64 -4.28 -1.58 38.34
N SER A 65 -4.26 -0.84 37.24
CA SER A 65 -5.47 -0.18 36.71
C SER A 65 -6.38 -1.10 35.89
N LEU A 66 -6.01 -2.37 35.70
CA LEU A 66 -6.74 -3.38 34.93
C LEU A 66 -7.11 -4.57 35.82
N ASP A 67 -7.83 -4.31 36.93
CA ASP A 67 -8.07 -5.33 37.96
C ASP A 67 -9.30 -6.20 37.70
N ASP A 68 -10.10 -5.90 36.68
CA ASP A 68 -11.29 -6.65 36.36
C ASP A 68 -11.14 -7.53 35.09
N PHE A 69 -11.99 -8.55 34.98
CA PHE A 69 -12.01 -9.46 33.82
C PHE A 69 -12.14 -8.72 32.49
N TRP A 70 -12.96 -7.69 32.42
CA TRP A 70 -13.17 -6.91 31.21
C TRP A 70 -11.94 -6.09 30.83
N GLY A 71 -11.23 -5.54 31.82
CA GLY A 71 -9.95 -4.86 31.59
C GLY A 71 -8.92 -5.79 30.93
N TYR A 72 -8.79 -7.03 31.42
CA TYR A 72 -7.92 -8.03 30.81
C TYR A 72 -8.35 -8.45 29.41
N ALA A 73 -9.65 -8.64 29.18
CA ALA A 73 -10.16 -9.00 27.85
C ALA A 73 -9.88 -7.92 26.81
N ILE A 74 -10.13 -6.65 27.17
CA ILE A 74 -9.81 -5.50 26.31
C ILE A 74 -8.32 -5.40 26.06
N PHE A 75 -7.50 -5.60 27.09
CA PHE A 75 -6.04 -5.61 26.98
C PHE A 75 -5.55 -6.65 25.98
N VAL A 76 -5.99 -7.91 26.09
CA VAL A 76 -5.56 -8.99 25.18
C VAL A 76 -5.99 -8.70 23.76
N PHE A 77 -7.22 -8.22 23.53
CA PHE A 77 -7.73 -7.84 22.22
C PHE A 77 -6.87 -6.72 21.62
N PHE A 78 -6.60 -5.66 22.39
CA PHE A 78 -5.84 -4.51 21.94
C PHE A 78 -4.39 -4.87 21.61
N ILE A 79 -3.71 -5.61 22.48
CA ILE A 79 -2.33 -6.06 22.21
C ILE A 79 -2.27 -6.94 20.96
N SER A 80 -3.22 -7.86 20.79
CA SER A 80 -3.29 -8.71 19.60
C SER A 80 -3.45 -7.87 18.33
N TYR A 81 -4.30 -6.85 18.36
CA TYR A 81 -4.48 -5.91 17.25
C TYR A 81 -3.21 -5.10 16.97
N MET A 82 -2.52 -4.60 18.01
CA MET A 82 -1.26 -3.85 17.86
C MET A 82 -0.15 -4.73 17.27
N VAL A 83 -0.06 -6.00 17.65
CA VAL A 83 0.91 -6.95 17.09
C VAL A 83 0.63 -7.19 15.60
N LEU A 84 -0.64 -7.31 15.20
CA LEU A 84 -1.01 -7.43 13.78
C LEU A 84 -0.64 -6.17 12.98
N LEU A 85 -0.90 -4.98 13.51
CA LEU A 85 -0.50 -3.72 12.89
C LEU A 85 1.03 -3.59 12.77
N LEU A 86 1.76 -4.00 13.81
CA LEU A 86 3.22 -3.99 13.81
C LEU A 86 3.77 -4.94 12.74
N ARG A 87 3.23 -6.15 12.63
CA ARG A 87 3.58 -7.10 11.58
C ARG A 87 3.32 -6.52 10.18
N PHE A 88 2.16 -5.91 9.98
CA PHE A 88 1.83 -5.27 8.71
C PHE A 88 2.80 -4.13 8.37
N SER A 89 3.07 -3.24 9.33
CA SER A 89 3.97 -2.10 9.12
C SER A 89 5.40 -2.54 8.83
N THR A 90 5.90 -3.58 9.48
CA THR A 90 7.23 -4.16 9.19
C THR A 90 7.29 -4.80 7.82
N THR A 91 6.20 -5.44 7.37
CA THR A 91 6.09 -5.98 6.02
C THR A 91 6.11 -4.84 4.99
N MET A 92 5.37 -3.76 5.25
CA MET A 92 5.35 -2.59 4.37
C MET A 92 6.71 -1.91 4.26
N LEU A 93 7.52 -1.87 5.33
CA LEU A 93 8.89 -1.33 5.25
C LEU A 93 9.79 -2.07 4.27
N ARG A 94 9.54 -3.37 4.07
CA ARG A 94 10.27 -4.20 3.11
C ARG A 94 9.73 -4.08 1.70
N SER A 95 8.51 -3.59 1.56
CA SER A 95 7.82 -3.49 0.28
C SER A 95 8.49 -2.47 -0.64
N LYS A 96 8.54 -2.80 -1.92
CA LYS A 96 9.09 -1.94 -2.98
C LYS A 96 8.29 -2.08 -4.26
N ILE A 97 8.24 -1.00 -5.02
CA ILE A 97 7.70 -0.98 -6.37
C ILE A 97 8.85 -0.60 -7.30
N GLN A 98 9.11 -1.42 -8.30
CA GLN A 98 10.08 -1.12 -9.34
C GLN A 98 9.38 -0.97 -10.67
N VAL A 99 9.52 0.20 -11.26
CA VAL A 99 8.93 0.53 -12.56
C VAL A 99 10.04 0.51 -13.59
N GLY A 100 10.02 -0.47 -14.44
CA GLY A 100 10.96 -0.65 -15.55
C GLY A 100 10.28 -0.46 -16.90
N PRO A 101 11.05 -0.39 -18.01
CA PRO A 101 10.49 -0.23 -19.34
C PRO A 101 9.73 -1.47 -19.83
N GLU A 102 10.05 -2.66 -19.33
CA GLU A 102 9.46 -3.92 -19.79
C GLU A 102 8.50 -4.54 -18.80
N MET A 103 8.69 -4.23 -17.51
CA MET A 103 7.92 -4.86 -16.42
C MET A 103 7.74 -3.95 -15.22
N LEU A 104 6.70 -4.26 -14.47
CA LEU A 104 6.39 -3.74 -13.15
C LEU A 104 6.67 -4.84 -12.12
N LEU A 105 7.56 -4.58 -11.16
CA LEU A 105 7.79 -5.48 -10.03
C LEU A 105 7.17 -4.90 -8.78
N LEU A 106 6.31 -5.69 -8.14
CA LEU A 106 5.63 -5.38 -6.90
C LEU A 106 6.09 -6.34 -5.80
N ASP A 107 6.81 -5.84 -4.83
CA ASP A 107 7.19 -6.58 -3.64
C ASP A 107 6.32 -6.11 -2.48
N GLY A 108 5.45 -6.96 -2.00
CA GLY A 108 4.43 -6.62 -1.01
C GLY A 108 3.01 -6.53 -1.58
N ALA A 109 2.78 -7.04 -2.79
CA ALA A 109 1.45 -7.16 -3.36
C ALA A 109 0.67 -8.34 -2.75
N TYR A 110 -0.65 -8.26 -2.85
CA TYR A 110 -1.55 -9.32 -2.43
C TYR A 110 -2.35 -9.81 -3.63
N GLU A 111 -2.40 -11.12 -3.80
CA GLU A 111 -3.32 -11.72 -4.77
C GLU A 111 -4.74 -11.67 -4.20
N THR A 112 -5.68 -11.26 -5.03
CA THR A 112 -7.10 -11.18 -4.67
C THR A 112 -7.92 -11.89 -5.72
N MET A 113 -9.00 -12.52 -5.29
CA MET A 113 -9.99 -13.04 -6.22
C MET A 113 -10.89 -11.93 -6.72
N GLU A 114 -11.44 -12.06 -7.91
CA GLU A 114 -12.40 -11.11 -8.50
C GLU A 114 -13.60 -10.90 -7.57
N HIS A 115 -14.12 -12.01 -7.00
CA HIS A 115 -15.22 -11.99 -6.02
C HIS A 115 -14.77 -12.60 -4.68
N PRO A 116 -14.05 -11.80 -3.84
CA PRO A 116 -13.54 -12.32 -2.58
C PRO A 116 -14.68 -12.63 -1.60
N THR A 117 -14.64 -13.80 -1.00
CA THR A 117 -15.55 -14.17 0.10
C THR A 117 -15.35 -13.24 1.31
N ILE A 118 -16.34 -13.18 2.22
CA ILE A 118 -16.24 -12.39 3.46
C ILE A 118 -14.97 -12.76 4.24
N TRP A 119 -14.64 -14.05 4.33
CA TRP A 119 -13.44 -14.52 5.01
C TRP A 119 -12.14 -14.08 4.34
N GLN A 120 -12.09 -14.02 3.01
CA GLN A 120 -10.93 -13.50 2.28
C GLN A 120 -10.75 -12.01 2.49
N ARG A 121 -11.84 -11.23 2.46
CA ARG A 121 -11.80 -9.79 2.80
C ARG A 121 -11.30 -9.57 4.22
N LEU A 122 -11.79 -10.37 5.17
CA LEU A 122 -11.39 -10.29 6.58
C LEU A 122 -9.91 -10.64 6.76
N LYS A 123 -9.39 -11.67 6.08
CA LYS A 123 -7.96 -12.00 6.11
C LYS A 123 -7.08 -10.87 5.59
N VAL A 124 -7.48 -10.20 4.52
CA VAL A 124 -6.76 -9.04 3.99
C VAL A 124 -6.83 -7.88 4.97
N GLN A 125 -8.01 -7.60 5.53
CA GLN A 125 -8.20 -6.53 6.51
C GLN A 125 -7.44 -6.77 7.81
N LEU A 126 -7.35 -8.03 8.26
CA LEU A 126 -6.58 -8.42 9.44
C LEU A 126 -5.10 -8.67 9.15
N PHE A 127 -4.63 -8.34 7.94
CA PHE A 127 -3.23 -8.51 7.54
C PHE A 127 -2.69 -9.93 7.70
N LEU A 128 -3.56 -10.93 7.55
CA LEU A 128 -3.23 -12.35 7.67
C LEU A 128 -2.77 -12.96 6.34
N THR A 129 -2.87 -12.22 5.23
CA THR A 129 -2.37 -12.64 3.92
C THR A 129 -0.87 -12.40 3.82
N THR A 130 -0.15 -13.37 3.28
CA THR A 130 1.28 -13.22 2.97
C THR A 130 1.45 -12.34 1.73
N PRO A 131 2.26 -11.28 1.81
CA PRO A 131 2.59 -10.50 0.63
C PRO A 131 3.45 -11.31 -0.34
N LEU A 132 3.25 -11.06 -1.61
CA LEU A 132 3.93 -11.73 -2.71
C LEU A 132 4.88 -10.76 -3.41
N VAL A 133 5.91 -11.33 -4.02
CA VAL A 133 6.72 -10.63 -5.03
C VAL A 133 6.15 -10.99 -6.38
N VAL A 134 5.64 -10.00 -7.10
CA VAL A 134 4.95 -10.20 -8.38
C VAL A 134 5.68 -9.41 -9.45
N GLU A 135 6.07 -10.08 -10.50
CA GLU A 135 6.62 -9.47 -11.71
C GLU A 135 5.56 -9.52 -12.81
N VAL A 136 5.16 -8.35 -13.30
CA VAL A 136 4.12 -8.23 -14.33
C VAL A 136 4.71 -7.49 -15.51
N LYS A 137 4.73 -8.14 -16.69
CA LYS A 137 5.09 -7.47 -17.94
C LYS A 137 3.96 -6.52 -18.34
N TRP A 138 4.30 -5.37 -18.89
CA TRP A 138 3.30 -4.38 -19.32
C TRP A 138 2.31 -4.95 -20.33
N GLU A 139 2.79 -5.82 -21.22
CA GLU A 139 1.96 -6.50 -22.23
C GLU A 139 0.93 -7.46 -21.63
N SER A 140 1.17 -7.95 -20.41
CA SER A 140 0.26 -8.88 -19.72
C SER A 140 -0.75 -8.18 -18.81
N ILE A 141 -0.70 -6.85 -18.69
CA ILE A 141 -1.65 -6.08 -17.91
C ILE A 141 -2.91 -5.81 -18.75
N LEU A 142 -4.04 -6.31 -18.28
CA LEU A 142 -5.35 -6.06 -18.88
C LEU A 142 -5.89 -4.71 -18.41
N SER A 143 -5.86 -4.49 -17.09
CA SER A 143 -6.32 -3.25 -16.48
C SER A 143 -5.42 -2.84 -15.32
N LEU A 144 -5.30 -1.53 -15.13
CA LEU A 144 -4.55 -0.95 -14.02
C LEU A 144 -5.33 0.23 -13.47
N ALA A 145 -5.70 0.16 -12.20
CA ALA A 145 -6.50 1.17 -11.53
C ALA A 145 -5.93 1.54 -10.17
N VAL A 146 -6.20 2.77 -9.75
CA VAL A 146 -5.93 3.24 -8.39
C VAL A 146 -7.26 3.56 -7.72
N GLU A 147 -7.61 2.78 -6.72
CA GLU A 147 -8.83 2.93 -5.95
C GLU A 147 -8.51 2.94 -4.45
N SER A 148 -9.02 3.92 -3.72
CA SER A 148 -8.87 4.00 -2.26
C SER A 148 -7.43 3.78 -1.75
N HIS A 149 -6.43 4.39 -2.42
CA HIS A 149 -5.00 4.23 -2.13
C HIS A 149 -4.43 2.82 -2.37
N MET A 150 -5.11 2.00 -3.13
CA MET A 150 -4.66 0.68 -3.57
C MET A 150 -4.41 0.70 -5.08
N LEU A 151 -3.25 0.20 -5.49
CA LEU A 151 -3.00 -0.13 -6.89
C LEU A 151 -3.62 -1.49 -7.17
N LYS A 152 -4.55 -1.54 -8.09
CA LYS A 152 -5.18 -2.77 -8.58
C LYS A 152 -4.61 -3.09 -9.94
N ILE A 153 -4.21 -4.31 -10.13
CA ILE A 153 -3.70 -4.83 -11.40
C ILE A 153 -4.46 -6.10 -11.75
N GLU A 154 -4.99 -6.11 -12.93
CA GLU A 154 -5.57 -7.28 -13.55
C GLU A 154 -4.71 -7.69 -14.73
N THR A 155 -4.37 -8.96 -14.80
CA THR A 155 -3.57 -9.53 -15.88
C THR A 155 -4.43 -10.25 -16.92
N LEU A 156 -3.90 -10.46 -18.11
CA LEU A 156 -4.54 -11.26 -19.16
C LEU A 156 -4.81 -12.71 -18.72
N ALA A 157 -4.10 -13.21 -17.72
CA ALA A 157 -4.35 -14.50 -17.09
C ALA A 157 -5.46 -14.46 -16.03
N HIS A 158 -6.23 -13.36 -15.93
CA HIS A 158 -7.26 -13.12 -14.92
C HIS A 158 -6.77 -13.21 -13.47
N GLN A 159 -5.50 -12.92 -13.25
CA GLN A 159 -4.95 -12.75 -11.91
C GLN A 159 -5.15 -11.30 -11.45
N HIS A 160 -5.59 -11.15 -10.22
CA HIS A 160 -5.84 -9.83 -9.62
C HIS A 160 -4.86 -9.59 -8.48
N PHE A 161 -4.08 -8.51 -8.60
CA PHE A 161 -3.13 -8.10 -7.58
C PHE A 161 -3.54 -6.75 -7.00
N ARG A 162 -3.30 -6.58 -5.71
CA ARG A 162 -3.49 -5.31 -5.00
C ARG A 162 -2.24 -4.94 -4.23
N MET A 163 -1.86 -3.66 -4.34
CA MET A 163 -0.70 -3.10 -3.65
C MET A 163 -1.11 -1.81 -2.93
N PRO A 164 -0.91 -1.71 -1.60
CA PRO A 164 -1.23 -0.47 -0.89
C PRO A 164 -0.24 0.64 -1.28
N LEU A 165 -0.75 1.74 -1.81
CA LEU A 165 0.06 2.90 -2.24
C LEU A 165 0.26 3.94 -1.13
N GLY A 166 -0.53 3.90 -0.06
CA GLY A 166 -0.49 4.92 1.00
C GLY A 166 0.87 5.07 1.70
N TYR A 167 1.75 4.10 1.57
CA TYR A 167 3.11 4.13 2.13
C TYR A 167 4.19 4.56 1.13
N PHE A 168 3.83 4.76 -0.13
CA PHE A 168 4.75 5.12 -1.20
C PHE A 168 4.64 6.59 -1.60
N ASP A 169 5.67 7.08 -2.27
CA ASP A 169 5.65 8.40 -2.86
C ASP A 169 4.64 8.43 -4.03
N ILE A 170 3.86 9.51 -4.12
CA ILE A 170 2.86 9.69 -5.18
C ILE A 170 3.48 9.63 -6.59
N ARG A 171 4.79 9.89 -6.71
CA ARG A 171 5.56 9.74 -7.96
C ARG A 171 5.52 8.33 -8.55
N VAL A 172 5.17 7.31 -7.75
CA VAL A 172 4.92 5.95 -8.24
C VAL A 172 3.85 5.95 -9.33
N ILE A 173 2.75 6.66 -9.12
CA ILE A 173 1.63 6.72 -10.07
C ILE A 173 2.09 7.37 -11.38
N SER A 174 2.82 8.48 -11.30
CA SER A 174 3.40 9.15 -12.48
C SER A 174 4.41 8.25 -13.21
N ALA A 175 5.23 7.49 -12.49
CA ALA A 175 6.18 6.56 -13.11
C ALA A 175 5.48 5.40 -13.84
N ILE A 176 4.41 4.87 -13.27
CA ILE A 176 3.60 3.81 -13.89
C ILE A 176 2.84 4.35 -15.12
N SER A 177 2.26 5.55 -15.03
CA SER A 177 1.47 6.15 -16.11
C SER A 177 2.26 6.42 -17.39
N LYS A 178 3.60 6.46 -17.30
CA LYS A 178 4.49 6.55 -18.47
C LYS A 178 4.47 5.29 -19.33
N TYR A 179 4.15 4.15 -18.75
CA TYR A 179 4.19 2.86 -19.44
C TYR A 179 2.81 2.27 -19.70
N HIS A 180 1.85 2.59 -18.86
CA HIS A 180 0.50 2.04 -18.98
C HIS A 180 -0.57 3.06 -18.55
N LYS A 181 -1.73 3.04 -19.24
CA LYS A 181 -2.85 3.91 -18.88
C LYS A 181 -3.45 3.48 -17.56
N ILE A 182 -3.55 4.39 -16.60
CA ILE A 182 -4.13 4.16 -15.27
C ILE A 182 -5.56 4.67 -15.24
N ALA A 183 -6.51 3.84 -14.81
CA ALA A 183 -7.84 4.27 -14.43
C ALA A 183 -7.79 4.74 -12.96
N ILE A 184 -8.38 5.89 -12.68
CA ILE A 184 -8.47 6.45 -11.33
C ILE A 184 -9.95 6.48 -10.97
N GLU A 185 -10.33 5.66 -10.00
CA GLU A 185 -11.68 5.53 -9.46
C GLU A 185 -11.82 6.15 -8.07
#